data_3929e5bb5262bb239052b0230ff163ed
#
_entry.id   3929e5bb5262bb239052b0230ff163ed
#
_cell.length_a   1.000
_cell.length_b   1.000
_cell.length_c   1.000
_cell.angle_alpha   90.00
_cell.angle_beta   90.00
_cell.angle_gamma   90.00
#
_symmetry.space_group_name_H-M   'P 1'
#
loop_
_entity.id
_entity.type
_entity.pdbx_description
1 polymer ?
#
loop_
_entity_poly.entity_id
_entity_poly.type
_entity_poly.pdbx_seq_one_letter_code
_entity_poly.pdbx_strand_id
1 'polypeptide(L)'
;MINFSLQGKVALVTGAAYGIGMAIAEAYAEAGAKIAFNCRSQHHLDQAMADYKAKGIEALGYICDVTKEDDVKKMVADIEQKLGTIDILVNNAGIIKRIPMTEMSTEEFRQ
;
A
#
# COMPACT_ATOMS: atom_id res chain seq x y z
N MET A 1 12.12 -23.76 -10.73
CA MET A 1 11.35 -22.85 -9.93
C MET A 1 11.33 -21.44 -10.51
N ILE A 2 10.20 -20.80 -10.47
CA ILE A 2 10.08 -19.46 -10.98
C ILE A 2 10.67 -18.48 -9.98
N ASN A 3 11.57 -17.68 -10.46
CA ASN A 3 12.19 -16.66 -9.66
C ASN A 3 11.50 -15.33 -9.96
N PHE A 4 10.75 -14.84 -8.99
CA PHE A 4 9.91 -13.70 -9.18
C PHE A 4 10.44 -12.53 -8.37
N SER A 5 10.72 -11.41 -9.03
CA SER A 5 11.28 -10.24 -8.37
C SER A 5 10.42 -9.01 -8.63
N LEU A 6 10.17 -8.27 -7.56
CA LEU A 6 9.46 -6.99 -7.63
C LEU A 6 10.40 -5.85 -7.27
N GLN A 7 11.68 -6.06 -7.45
CA GLN A 7 12.69 -5.07 -7.09
C GLN A 7 12.36 -3.72 -7.70
N GLY A 8 12.28 -2.71 -6.84
CA GLY A 8 12.01 -1.35 -7.28
C GLY A 8 10.56 -1.01 -7.54
N LYS A 9 9.67 -1.99 -7.49
CA LYS A 9 8.25 -1.72 -7.66
C LYS A 9 7.66 -1.14 -6.39
N VAL A 10 6.62 -0.33 -6.53
CA VAL A 10 5.91 0.26 -5.40
C VAL A 10 4.56 -0.41 -5.29
N ALA A 11 4.27 -0.97 -4.13
CA ALA A 11 3.01 -1.66 -3.87
C ALA A 11 2.24 -0.93 -2.79
N LEU A 12 0.98 -0.62 -3.07
CA LEU A 12 0.06 -0.08 -2.07
C LEU A 12 -0.91 -1.18 -1.70
N VAL A 13 -0.91 -1.56 -0.43
CA VAL A 13 -1.81 -2.60 0.08
C VAL A 13 -2.77 -1.94 1.05
N THR A 14 -4.05 -1.86 0.68
CA THR A 14 -5.03 -1.24 1.56
C THR A 14 -5.37 -2.16 2.70
N GLY A 15 -5.54 -1.58 3.89
CA GLY A 15 -5.90 -2.36 5.07
C GLY A 15 -4.82 -3.30 5.55
N ALA A 16 -3.56 -2.96 5.38
CA ALA A 16 -2.44 -3.87 5.66
C ALA A 16 -1.81 -3.62 7.03
N ALA A 17 -2.59 -3.13 7.99
CA ALA A 17 -2.07 -2.91 9.34
C ALA A 17 -1.98 -4.21 10.14
N TYR A 18 -2.68 -5.24 9.73
CA TYR A 18 -2.65 -6.53 10.40
C TYR A 18 -3.30 -7.58 9.49
N GLY A 19 -3.26 -8.85 9.93
CA GLY A 19 -3.97 -9.93 9.27
C GLY A 19 -3.49 -10.21 7.86
N ILE A 20 -4.44 -10.52 7.00
CA ILE A 20 -4.14 -10.93 5.63
C ILE A 20 -3.44 -9.83 4.86
N GLY A 21 -3.86 -8.58 5.08
CA GLY A 21 -3.22 -7.47 4.37
C GLY A 21 -1.74 -7.35 4.69
N MET A 22 -1.39 -7.52 5.96
CA MET A 22 0.01 -7.47 6.36
C MET A 22 0.80 -8.63 5.75
N ALA A 23 0.20 -9.82 5.72
CA ALA A 23 0.87 -10.98 5.13
C ALA A 23 1.15 -10.75 3.65
N ILE A 24 0.22 -10.12 2.94
CA ILE A 24 0.41 -9.80 1.53
C ILE A 24 1.54 -8.79 1.37
N ALA A 25 1.54 -7.75 2.20
CA ALA A 25 2.59 -6.73 2.13
C ALA A 25 3.96 -7.34 2.41
N GLU A 26 4.04 -8.26 3.38
CA GLU A 26 5.29 -8.92 3.68
C GLU A 26 5.81 -9.73 2.50
N ALA A 27 4.90 -10.43 1.82
CA ALA A 27 5.30 -11.22 0.66
C ALA A 27 5.86 -10.33 -0.45
N TYR A 28 5.21 -9.19 -0.69
CA TYR A 28 5.71 -8.26 -1.69
C TYR A 28 7.05 -7.67 -1.28
N ALA A 29 7.20 -7.35 0.00
CA ALA A 29 8.47 -6.81 0.48
C ALA A 29 9.61 -7.80 0.30
N GLU A 30 9.33 -9.08 0.53
CA GLU A 30 10.34 -10.12 0.33
C GLU A 30 10.73 -10.23 -1.13
N ALA A 31 9.83 -9.90 -2.03
CA ALA A 31 10.14 -9.91 -3.45
C ALA A 31 10.84 -8.64 -3.91
N GLY A 32 11.07 -7.69 -3.00
CA GLY A 32 11.82 -6.49 -3.31
C GLY A 32 10.99 -5.24 -3.51
N ALA A 33 9.69 -5.31 -3.35
CA ALA A 33 8.82 -4.16 -3.54
C ALA A 33 8.94 -3.17 -2.39
N LYS A 34 8.75 -1.91 -2.70
CA LYS A 34 8.57 -0.88 -1.68
C LYS A 34 7.11 -0.88 -1.26
N ILE A 35 6.87 -0.82 0.04
CA ILE A 35 5.53 -1.02 0.57
C ILE A 35 4.94 0.27 1.09
N ALA A 36 3.70 0.54 0.70
CA ALA A 36 2.86 1.56 1.32
C ALA A 36 1.56 0.87 1.73
N PHE A 37 0.98 1.33 2.82
CA PHE A 37 -0.26 0.74 3.30
C PHE A 37 -1.09 1.79 4.02
N ASN A 38 -2.36 1.48 4.26
CA ASN A 38 -3.21 2.36 5.02
C ASN A 38 -3.97 1.60 6.09
N CYS A 39 -4.45 2.35 7.07
CA CYS A 39 -5.34 1.84 8.09
C CYS A 39 -6.23 3.00 8.51
N ARG A 40 -7.13 2.76 9.48
CA ARG A 40 -8.13 3.76 9.84
C ARG A 40 -7.92 4.37 11.21
N SER A 41 -6.91 3.95 11.95
CA SER A 41 -6.69 4.50 13.27
C SER A 41 -5.21 4.64 13.56
N GLN A 42 -4.90 5.62 14.41
CA GLN A 42 -3.52 5.85 14.82
C GLN A 42 -2.95 4.66 15.58
N HIS A 43 -3.79 4.02 16.39
CA HIS A 43 -3.35 2.85 17.14
C HIS A 43 -2.87 1.73 16.21
N HIS A 44 -3.65 1.44 15.19
CA HIS A 44 -3.26 0.40 14.23
C HIS A 44 -2.04 0.81 13.42
N LEU A 45 -1.95 2.09 13.10
CA LEU A 45 -0.79 2.56 12.36
C LEU A 45 0.49 2.39 13.16
N ASP A 46 0.46 2.81 14.42
CA ASP A 46 1.64 2.72 15.27
C ASP A 46 2.08 1.28 15.46
N GLN A 47 1.11 0.38 15.68
CA GLN A 47 1.43 -1.02 15.88
C GLN A 47 1.98 -1.65 14.60
N ALA A 48 1.38 -1.31 13.47
CA ALA A 48 1.83 -1.85 12.19
C ALA A 48 3.25 -1.38 11.86
N MET A 49 3.53 -0.11 12.11
CA MET A 49 4.87 0.41 11.84
C MET A 49 5.91 -0.32 12.68
N ALA A 50 5.57 -0.59 13.95
CA ALA A 50 6.49 -1.34 14.81
C ALA A 50 6.67 -2.76 14.30
N ASP A 51 5.59 -3.40 13.86
CA ASP A 51 5.64 -4.77 13.37
C ASP A 51 6.47 -4.87 12.09
N TYR A 52 6.25 -3.95 11.15
CA TYR A 52 7.04 -3.97 9.92
C TYR A 52 8.52 -3.74 10.21
N LYS A 53 8.79 -2.80 11.11
CA LYS A 53 10.19 -2.52 11.47
C LYS A 53 10.84 -3.73 12.11
N ALA A 54 10.11 -4.43 12.96
CA ALA A 54 10.65 -5.63 13.62
C ALA A 54 10.99 -6.72 12.61
N LYS A 55 10.32 -6.71 11.46
CA LYS A 55 10.57 -7.68 10.40
C LYS A 55 11.57 -7.18 9.37
N GLY A 56 12.14 -6.01 9.60
CA GLY A 56 13.11 -5.45 8.67
C GLY A 56 12.51 -4.84 7.43
N ILE A 57 11.22 -4.51 7.47
CA ILE A 57 10.52 -3.95 6.33
C ILE A 57 10.32 -2.45 6.55
N GLU A 58 10.76 -1.65 5.59
CA GLU A 58 10.49 -0.23 5.59
C GLU A 58 9.19 0.00 4.85
N ALA A 59 8.15 0.31 5.61
CA ALA A 59 6.83 0.53 5.04
C ALA A 59 6.41 1.96 5.31
N LEU A 60 5.66 2.52 4.37
CA LEU A 60 5.13 3.87 4.48
C LEU A 60 3.65 3.75 4.82
N GLY A 61 3.27 4.15 6.02
CA GLY A 61 1.92 3.95 6.51
C GLY A 61 1.10 5.23 6.54
N TYR A 62 -0.19 5.07 6.30
CA TYR A 62 -1.11 6.21 6.23
C TYR A 62 -2.39 5.91 6.99
N ILE A 63 -2.95 6.96 7.59
CA ILE A 63 -4.32 6.89 8.08
C ILE A 63 -5.17 7.46 6.96
N CYS A 64 -6.00 6.62 6.37
CA CYS A 64 -6.79 7.01 5.21
C CYS A 64 -8.07 6.20 5.17
N ASP A 65 -9.18 6.90 4.98
CA ASP A 65 -10.47 6.26 4.78
C ASP A 65 -10.64 6.06 3.28
N VAL A 66 -10.57 4.80 2.84
CA VAL A 66 -10.62 4.52 1.40
C VAL A 66 -11.99 4.78 0.79
N THR A 67 -12.99 5.10 1.60
CA THR A 67 -14.29 5.51 1.08
C THR A 67 -14.33 6.99 0.74
N LYS A 68 -13.29 7.74 1.08
CA LYS A 68 -13.21 9.17 0.80
C LYS A 68 -12.19 9.43 -0.29
N GLU A 69 -12.69 9.88 -1.42
CA GLU A 69 -11.85 10.04 -2.60
C GLU A 69 -10.70 11.02 -2.36
N ASP A 70 -10.98 12.13 -1.68
CA ASP A 70 -9.93 13.12 -1.43
C ASP A 70 -8.82 12.57 -0.56
N ASP A 71 -9.18 11.75 0.44
CA ASP A 71 -8.18 11.14 1.30
C ASP A 71 -7.29 10.20 0.50
N VAL A 72 -7.89 9.42 -0.39
CA VAL A 72 -7.14 8.48 -1.22
C VAL A 72 -6.21 9.24 -2.15
N LYS A 73 -6.70 10.32 -2.76
CA LYS A 73 -5.87 11.10 -3.68
C LYS A 73 -4.66 11.68 -2.97
N LYS A 74 -4.84 12.18 -1.75
CA LYS A 74 -3.73 12.73 -1.00
C LYS A 74 -2.72 11.65 -0.64
N MET A 75 -3.21 10.48 -0.24
CA MET A 75 -2.34 9.37 0.08
C MET A 75 -1.52 8.95 -1.13
N VAL A 76 -2.19 8.76 -2.26
CA VAL A 76 -1.51 8.34 -3.48
C VAL A 76 -0.45 9.35 -3.89
N ALA A 77 -0.79 10.65 -3.83
CA ALA A 77 0.16 11.69 -4.20
C ALA A 77 1.39 11.65 -3.30
N ASP A 78 1.20 11.45 -2.00
CA ASP A 78 2.31 11.41 -1.08
C ASP A 78 3.18 10.16 -1.31
N ILE A 79 2.55 9.03 -1.57
CA ILE A 79 3.28 7.81 -1.87
C ILE A 79 4.15 8.00 -3.11
N GLU A 80 3.55 8.58 -4.15
CA GLU A 80 4.28 8.73 -5.40
C GLU A 80 5.42 9.72 -5.27
N GLN A 81 5.26 10.71 -4.40
CA GLN A 81 6.35 11.64 -4.16
C GLN A 81 7.50 10.99 -3.42
N LYS A 82 7.20 10.10 -2.48
CA LYS A 82 8.23 9.51 -1.63
C LYS A 82 8.80 8.21 -2.16
N LEU A 83 7.99 7.39 -2.79
CA LEU A 83 8.42 6.07 -3.24
C LEU A 83 8.46 5.93 -4.76
N GLY A 84 7.70 6.75 -5.47
CA GLY A 84 7.60 6.64 -6.91
C GLY A 84 6.22 6.17 -7.33
N THR A 85 6.05 5.98 -8.62
CA THR A 85 4.77 5.58 -9.18
C THR A 85 4.32 4.25 -8.60
N ILE A 86 3.06 4.18 -8.21
CA ILE A 86 2.50 2.94 -7.67
C ILE A 86 2.31 1.96 -8.81
N ASP A 87 2.98 0.82 -8.71
CA ASP A 87 2.92 -0.21 -9.73
C ASP A 87 1.89 -1.28 -9.42
N ILE A 88 1.63 -1.51 -8.15
CA ILE A 88 0.78 -2.61 -7.70
C ILE A 88 -0.20 -2.07 -6.68
N LEU A 89 -1.47 -2.33 -6.89
CA LEU A 89 -2.50 -2.00 -5.92
C LEU A 89 -3.18 -3.27 -5.46
N VAL A 90 -3.13 -3.55 -4.16
CA VAL A 90 -3.85 -4.67 -3.57
C VAL A 90 -4.99 -4.12 -2.74
N ASN A 91 -6.19 -4.37 -3.18
CA ASN A 91 -7.38 -3.83 -2.53
C ASN A 91 -7.88 -4.80 -1.46
N ASN A 92 -7.16 -4.84 -0.35
CA ASN A 92 -7.53 -5.72 0.75
C ASN A 92 -8.67 -5.15 1.59
N ALA A 93 -8.84 -3.84 1.59
CA ALA A 93 -9.91 -3.22 2.36
C ALA A 93 -11.29 -3.44 1.73
N GLY A 94 -11.34 -3.78 0.46
CA GLY A 94 -12.57 -4.21 -0.19
C GLY A 94 -13.50 -3.12 -0.66
N ILE A 95 -13.19 -1.86 -0.43
CA ILE A 95 -14.13 -0.78 -0.72
C ILE A 95 -13.64 0.17 -1.80
N ILE A 96 -12.39 0.11 -2.09
CA ILE A 96 -11.75 1.10 -2.95
C ILE A 96 -12.32 1.11 -4.36
N LYS A 97 -13.10 0.11 -4.72
CA LYS A 97 -13.71 0.06 -6.04
C LYS A 97 -14.63 1.24 -6.30
N ARG A 98 -15.06 1.91 -5.25
CA ARG A 98 -15.91 3.10 -5.40
C ARG A 98 -15.13 4.31 -5.85
N ILE A 99 -13.83 4.23 -5.75
CA ILE A 99 -12.96 5.34 -6.08
C ILE A 99 -12.30 5.02 -7.42
N PRO A 100 -12.46 5.89 -8.40
CA PRO A 100 -11.92 5.58 -9.72
C PRO A 100 -10.40 5.71 -9.74
N MET A 101 -9.75 4.68 -9.27
CA MET A 101 -8.29 4.67 -9.18
C MET A 101 -7.65 4.91 -10.52
N THR A 102 -8.28 4.39 -11.57
CA THR A 102 -7.75 4.61 -12.91
C THR A 102 -7.77 6.08 -13.30
N GLU A 103 -8.64 6.86 -12.67
CA GLU A 103 -8.68 8.29 -12.96
C GLU A 103 -7.68 9.07 -12.16
N MET A 104 -7.30 8.55 -10.99
CA MET A 104 -6.32 9.23 -10.16
C MET A 104 -4.92 9.07 -10.72
N SER A 105 -4.61 7.86 -11.14
CA SER A 105 -3.30 7.52 -11.67
C SER A 105 -3.53 6.78 -12.96
N THR A 106 -4.10 7.48 -13.88
CA THR A 106 -4.63 6.90 -15.08
C THR A 106 -3.77 5.81 -15.69
N GLU A 107 -2.53 6.11 -15.89
CA GLU A 107 -1.67 5.14 -16.55
C GLU A 107 -1.19 4.06 -15.59
N GLU A 108 -1.01 4.42 -14.34
CA GLU A 108 -0.45 3.48 -13.38
C GLU A 108 -1.39 2.35 -13.06
N PHE A 109 -2.66 2.64 -12.94
CA PHE A 109 -3.61 1.64 -12.50
C PHE A 109 -4.33 0.93 -13.61
N ARG A 110 -4.21 1.42 -14.80
CA ARG A 110 -4.87 0.80 -15.92
C ARG A 110 -4.14 -0.36 -16.50
N GLN A 111 -2.94 -0.54 -16.10
CA GLN A 111 -2.05 -1.52 -16.71
C GLN A 111 -2.50 -2.94 -16.49
#